data_1a6735ee73737db1510949f61e64f1b8
#
_entry.id   1a6735ee73737db1510949f61e64f1b8
#
_cell.length_a   1.000
_cell.length_b   1.000
_cell.length_c   1.000
_cell.angle_alpha   90.00
_cell.angle_beta   90.00
_cell.angle_gamma   90.00
#
_symmetry.space_group_name_H-M   'P 1'
#
loop_
_entity.id
_entity.type
_entity.pdbx_description
1 polymer ?
#
loop_
_entity_poly.entity_id
_entity_poly.type
_entity_poly.pdbx_seq_one_letter_code
_entity_poly.pdbx_strand_id
1 'polypeptide(L)'
;MEVAAHQRTSHELGASAVKSMAVIKSLGFTHVLMIPDSESRLLYDAIGNDPDIQLITPCREGESIAIAAGLWTGGRKPLIVIQCTGFMESGDALRGCGLGPKVPLRLMVGWRGYGGAQAGRMPIDSAYTYTEP
;
A
#
# COMPACT_ATOMS: atom_id res chain seq x y z
N MET A 1 14.20 25.99 -18.90
CA MET A 1 13.25 26.37 -17.82
C MET A 1 13.10 25.13 -16.96
N GLU A 2 13.84 25.13 -15.85
CA GLU A 2 13.96 23.98 -14.95
C GLU A 2 12.69 23.93 -14.09
N VAL A 3 11.80 22.97 -14.36
CA VAL A 3 10.64 22.72 -13.49
C VAL A 3 11.17 21.97 -12.28
N ALA A 4 11.36 22.70 -11.19
CA ALA A 4 11.74 22.12 -9.91
C ALA A 4 10.76 20.99 -9.57
N ALA A 5 11.25 19.77 -9.48
CA ALA A 5 10.49 18.66 -8.93
C ALA A 5 10.06 19.07 -7.52
N HIS A 6 8.77 19.20 -7.31
CA HIS A 6 8.21 19.51 -6.00
C HIS A 6 8.46 18.29 -5.09
N GLN A 7 9.65 18.23 -4.49
CA GLN A 7 9.92 17.27 -3.43
C GLN A 7 9.08 17.66 -2.22
N ARG A 8 8.11 16.82 -1.87
CA ARG A 8 7.35 17.02 -0.63
C ARG A 8 8.31 17.07 0.55
N THR A 9 8.12 18.04 1.41
CA THR A 9 8.92 18.17 2.63
C THR A 9 8.63 17.01 3.58
N SER A 10 9.56 16.68 4.47
CA SER A 10 9.35 15.66 5.51
C SER A 10 8.11 15.95 6.38
N HIS A 11 7.79 17.23 6.56
CA HIS A 11 6.60 17.68 7.29
C HIS A 11 5.30 17.35 6.52
N GLU A 12 5.25 17.54 5.21
CA GLU A 12 4.07 17.22 4.38
C GLU A 12 3.84 15.71 4.28
N LEU A 13 4.93 14.92 4.20
CA LEU A 13 4.87 13.46 4.22
C LEU A 13 4.37 12.96 5.57
N GLY A 14 4.83 13.55 6.67
CA GLY A 14 4.33 13.24 8.02
C GLY A 14 2.84 13.54 8.18
N ALA A 15 2.39 14.71 7.70
CA ALA A 15 0.98 15.07 7.70
C ALA A 15 0.11 14.12 6.85
N SER A 16 0.65 13.63 5.73
CA SER A 16 -0.03 12.62 4.90
C SER A 16 -0.16 11.28 5.64
N ALA A 17 0.87 10.81 6.32
CA ALA A 17 0.85 9.59 7.10
C ALA A 17 -0.19 9.66 8.22
N VAL A 18 -0.26 10.77 8.97
CA VAL A 18 -1.24 11.00 10.02
C VAL A 18 -2.68 10.95 9.49
N LYS A 19 -2.95 11.59 8.34
CA LYS A 19 -4.26 11.54 7.68
C LYS A 19 -4.62 10.13 7.25
N SER A 20 -3.68 9.40 6.66
CA SER A 20 -3.89 8.01 6.25
C SER A 20 -4.21 7.11 7.44
N MET A 21 -3.50 7.27 8.56
CA MET A 21 -3.79 6.55 9.80
C MET A 21 -5.20 6.82 10.31
N ALA A 22 -5.62 8.08 10.34
CA ALA A 22 -6.97 8.44 10.78
C ALA A 22 -8.05 7.75 9.92
N VAL A 23 -7.86 7.70 8.60
CA VAL A 23 -8.77 7.01 7.68
C VAL A 23 -8.75 5.49 7.92
N ILE A 24 -7.57 4.87 8.03
CA ILE A 24 -7.43 3.44 8.30
C ILE A 24 -8.19 3.04 9.57
N LYS A 25 -8.04 3.81 10.65
CA LYS A 25 -8.74 3.59 11.92
C LYS A 25 -10.25 3.83 11.79
N SER A 26 -10.68 4.89 11.14
CA SER A 26 -12.11 5.20 10.94
C SER A 26 -12.84 4.13 10.13
N LEU A 27 -12.14 3.48 9.22
CA LEU A 27 -12.66 2.35 8.45
C LEU A 27 -12.66 1.03 9.24
N GLY A 28 -12.12 1.00 10.46
CA GLY A 28 -12.12 -0.15 11.36
C GLY A 28 -11.15 -1.26 10.96
N PHE A 29 -10.07 -0.94 10.24
CA PHE A 29 -9.02 -1.93 9.99
C PHE A 29 -8.28 -2.27 11.29
N THR A 30 -8.04 -3.57 11.49
CA THR A 30 -7.38 -4.10 12.71
C THR A 30 -5.96 -4.58 12.46
N HIS A 31 -5.65 -4.90 11.22
CA HIS A 31 -4.35 -5.41 10.79
C HIS A 31 -3.93 -4.69 9.51
N VAL A 32 -2.66 -4.31 9.43
CA VAL A 32 -2.06 -3.80 8.21
C VAL A 32 -0.89 -4.69 7.82
N LEU A 33 -0.91 -5.17 6.58
CA LEU A 33 0.17 -5.95 6.00
C LEU A 33 0.96 -5.03 5.06
N MET A 34 2.25 -4.87 5.33
CA MET A 34 3.05 -3.89 4.61
C MET A 34 4.52 -4.27 4.65
N ILE A 35 5.19 -4.19 3.50
CA ILE A 35 6.64 -4.27 3.39
C ILE A 35 7.18 -2.84 3.40
N PRO A 36 8.17 -2.52 4.24
CA PRO A 36 8.72 -1.17 4.30
C PRO A 36 9.42 -0.79 3.00
N ASP A 37 9.07 0.36 2.48
CA ASP A 37 9.71 0.96 1.30
C ASP A 37 10.00 2.46 1.53
N SER A 38 10.75 3.08 0.62
CA SER A 38 11.17 4.47 0.76
C SER A 38 10.03 5.49 0.66
N GLU A 39 8.94 5.15 -0.04
CA GLU A 39 7.81 6.07 -0.27
C GLU A 39 6.81 6.01 0.87
N SER A 40 6.63 4.84 1.45
CA SER A 40 5.63 4.56 2.49
C SER A 40 6.20 4.49 3.91
N ARG A 41 7.50 4.73 4.09
CA ARG A 41 8.21 4.61 5.37
C ARG A 41 7.50 5.33 6.53
N LEU A 42 7.08 6.57 6.35
CA LEU A 42 6.43 7.32 7.43
C LEU A 42 5.08 6.72 7.83
N LEU A 43 4.36 6.16 6.88
CA LEU A 43 3.12 5.43 7.17
C LEU A 43 3.42 4.11 7.89
N TYR A 44 4.47 3.38 7.45
CA TYR A 44 4.92 2.16 8.12
C TYR A 44 5.29 2.42 9.59
N ASP A 45 6.09 3.45 9.86
CA ASP A 45 6.49 3.84 11.20
C ASP A 45 5.27 4.25 12.05
N ALA A 46 4.33 4.99 11.47
CA ALA A 46 3.10 5.41 12.15
C ALA A 46 2.23 4.22 12.55
N ILE A 47 2.06 3.24 11.64
CA ILE A 47 1.30 2.01 11.91
C ILE A 47 2.00 1.17 12.97
N GLY A 48 3.32 1.00 12.87
CA GLY A 48 4.09 0.19 13.81
C GLY A 48 4.09 0.72 15.25
N ASN A 49 3.83 2.03 15.43
CA ASN A 49 3.71 2.66 16.75
C ASN A 49 2.26 2.80 17.25
N ASP A 50 1.26 2.39 16.47
CA ASP A 50 -0.14 2.49 16.88
C ASP A 50 -0.58 1.24 17.65
N PRO A 51 -1.08 1.37 18.89
CA PRO A 51 -1.45 0.23 19.73
C PRO A 51 -2.72 -0.49 19.27
N ASP A 52 -3.56 0.14 18.43
CA ASP A 52 -4.85 -0.40 18.01
C ASP A 52 -4.76 -1.18 16.70
N ILE A 53 -3.63 -1.06 15.97
CA ILE A 53 -3.42 -1.71 14.68
C ILE A 53 -2.23 -2.67 14.76
N GLN A 54 -2.45 -3.92 14.40
CA GLN A 54 -1.35 -4.88 14.29
C GLN A 54 -0.68 -4.75 12.93
N LEU A 55 0.59 -4.32 12.92
CA LEU A 55 1.44 -4.35 11.73
C LEU A 55 2.00 -5.75 11.53
N ILE A 56 1.87 -6.27 10.32
CA ILE A 56 2.46 -7.52 9.87
C ILE A 56 3.38 -7.22 8.69
N THR A 57 4.64 -7.61 8.79
CA THR A 57 5.64 -7.41 7.73
C THR A 57 5.98 -8.76 7.08
N PRO A 58 5.37 -9.09 5.95
CA PRO A 58 5.68 -10.31 5.20
C PRO A 58 7.05 -10.22 4.51
N CYS A 59 7.54 -11.36 4.01
CA CYS A 59 8.80 -11.40 3.25
C CYS A 59 8.62 -10.95 1.79
N ARG A 60 7.40 -11.05 1.24
CA ARG A 60 7.05 -10.65 -0.13
C ARG A 60 5.57 -10.27 -0.23
N GLU A 61 5.22 -9.53 -1.26
CA GLU A 61 3.87 -8.97 -1.42
C GLU A 61 2.80 -10.03 -1.65
N GLY A 62 3.08 -11.07 -2.43
CA GLY A 62 2.15 -12.18 -2.62
C GLY A 62 1.80 -12.92 -1.31
N GLU A 63 2.74 -12.97 -0.37
CA GLU A 63 2.48 -13.52 0.98
C GLU A 63 1.47 -12.66 1.76
N SER A 64 1.52 -11.33 1.59
CA SER A 64 0.53 -10.41 2.17
C SER A 64 -0.91 -10.78 1.79
N ILE A 65 -1.11 -11.16 0.54
CA ILE A 65 -2.43 -11.57 0.02
C ILE A 65 -2.95 -12.81 0.75
N ALA A 66 -2.10 -13.83 0.89
CA ALA A 66 -2.46 -15.09 1.54
C ALA A 66 -2.75 -14.90 3.04
N ILE A 67 -1.89 -14.14 3.74
CA ILE A 67 -2.08 -13.82 5.16
C ILE A 67 -3.37 -13.00 5.35
N ALA A 68 -3.62 -11.98 4.52
CA ALA A 68 -4.84 -11.18 4.61
C ALA A 68 -6.10 -12.02 4.37
N ALA A 69 -6.07 -12.96 3.43
CA ALA A 69 -7.18 -13.87 3.21
C ALA A 69 -7.46 -14.74 4.45
N GLY A 70 -6.41 -15.25 5.09
CA GLY A 70 -6.52 -16.01 6.34
C GLY A 70 -7.07 -15.17 7.49
N LEU A 71 -6.58 -13.94 7.66
CA LEU A 71 -7.06 -13.00 8.69
C LEU A 71 -8.53 -12.67 8.49
N TRP A 72 -8.95 -12.40 7.25
CA TRP A 72 -10.36 -12.13 6.93
C TRP A 72 -11.23 -13.33 7.25
N THR A 73 -10.82 -14.53 6.88
CA THR A 73 -11.54 -15.78 7.21
C THR A 73 -11.65 -15.98 8.72
N GLY A 74 -10.63 -15.56 9.49
CA GLY A 74 -10.63 -15.52 10.94
C GLY A 74 -11.41 -14.35 11.57
N GLY A 75 -12.21 -13.60 10.77
CA GLY A 75 -13.05 -12.50 11.26
C GLY A 75 -12.30 -11.19 11.55
N ARG A 76 -11.06 -11.06 11.06
CA ARG A 76 -10.29 -9.82 11.17
C ARG A 76 -10.53 -8.92 9.96
N LYS A 77 -10.18 -7.65 10.07
CA LYS A 77 -10.31 -6.69 8.98
C LYS A 77 -8.92 -6.20 8.52
N PRO A 78 -8.26 -6.95 7.64
CA PRO A 78 -6.93 -6.61 7.16
C PRO A 78 -6.97 -5.55 6.04
N LEU A 79 -5.93 -4.72 5.99
CA LEU A 79 -5.57 -3.85 4.88
C LEU A 79 -4.19 -4.24 4.38
N ILE A 80 -4.02 -4.38 3.08
CA ILE A 80 -2.73 -4.61 2.45
C ILE A 80 -2.25 -3.27 1.87
N VAL A 81 -1.04 -2.84 2.22
CA VAL A 81 -0.41 -1.63 1.69
C VAL A 81 0.81 -2.05 0.90
N ILE A 82 0.79 -1.87 -0.40
CA ILE A 82 1.85 -2.32 -1.31
C ILE A 82 2.10 -1.30 -2.42
N GLN A 83 3.29 -1.33 -3.01
CA GLN A 83 3.58 -0.59 -4.23
C GLN A 83 3.00 -1.27 -5.48
N CYS A 84 2.92 -0.55 -6.60
CA CYS A 84 2.48 -1.08 -7.88
C CYS A 84 3.30 -2.30 -8.34
N THR A 85 4.61 -2.32 -8.12
CA THR A 85 5.46 -3.47 -8.45
C THR A 85 5.10 -4.70 -7.62
N GLY A 86 4.84 -4.52 -6.33
CA GLY A 86 4.39 -5.60 -5.44
C GLY A 86 2.98 -6.08 -5.77
N PHE A 87 2.11 -5.16 -6.21
CA PHE A 87 0.78 -5.54 -6.70
C PHE A 87 0.87 -6.47 -7.91
N MET A 88 1.73 -6.16 -8.88
CA MET A 88 1.95 -7.03 -10.05
C MET A 88 2.57 -8.38 -9.66
N GLU A 89 3.54 -8.39 -8.73
CA GLU A 89 4.14 -9.61 -8.20
C GLU A 89 3.10 -10.51 -7.54
N SER A 90 2.09 -9.94 -6.92
CA SER A 90 1.03 -10.63 -6.17
C SER A 90 -0.03 -11.30 -7.06
N GLY A 91 0.05 -11.23 -8.38
CA GLY A 91 -1.01 -11.61 -9.31
C GLY A 91 -1.56 -13.03 -9.10
N ASP A 92 -0.71 -14.05 -8.94
CA ASP A 92 -1.17 -15.42 -8.71
C ASP A 92 -1.78 -15.59 -7.32
N ALA A 93 -1.22 -14.96 -6.30
CA ALA A 93 -1.80 -14.97 -4.95
C ALA A 93 -3.18 -14.28 -4.92
N LEU A 94 -3.34 -13.16 -5.63
CA LEU A 94 -4.65 -12.50 -5.80
C LEU A 94 -5.67 -13.43 -6.45
N ARG A 95 -5.28 -14.12 -7.51
CA ARG A 95 -6.12 -15.11 -8.19
C ARG A 95 -6.51 -16.26 -7.24
N GLY A 96 -5.52 -16.85 -6.57
CA GLY A 96 -5.69 -18.07 -5.78
C GLY A 96 -6.32 -17.85 -4.40
N CYS A 97 -5.94 -16.80 -3.69
CA CYS A 97 -6.39 -16.53 -2.32
C CYS A 97 -7.47 -15.45 -2.23
N GLY A 98 -7.60 -14.61 -3.24
CA GLY A 98 -8.61 -13.55 -3.29
C GLY A 98 -9.79 -13.90 -4.19
N LEU A 99 -9.58 -13.91 -5.50
CA LEU A 99 -10.63 -14.03 -6.50
C LEU A 99 -11.30 -15.41 -6.50
N GLY A 100 -10.49 -16.48 -6.47
CA GLY A 100 -11.01 -17.86 -6.48
C GLY A 100 -11.97 -18.13 -5.32
N PRO A 101 -11.57 -17.96 -4.06
CA PRO A 101 -12.43 -18.15 -2.89
C PRO A 101 -13.39 -16.99 -2.60
N LYS A 102 -13.36 -15.89 -3.41
CA LYS A 102 -14.18 -14.68 -3.25
C LYS A 102 -13.95 -13.97 -1.92
N VAL A 103 -12.70 -13.93 -1.45
CA VAL A 103 -12.32 -13.17 -0.26
C VAL A 103 -12.29 -11.68 -0.60
N PRO A 104 -13.00 -10.80 0.12
CA PRO A 104 -13.02 -9.37 -0.16
C PRO A 104 -11.76 -8.68 0.39
N LEU A 105 -10.63 -8.87 -0.27
CA LEU A 105 -9.37 -8.22 0.07
C LEU A 105 -9.48 -6.70 -0.12
N ARG A 106 -8.79 -5.95 0.75
CA ARG A 106 -8.66 -4.50 0.68
C ARG A 106 -7.20 -4.16 0.47
N LEU A 107 -6.92 -3.43 -0.61
CA LEU A 107 -5.56 -3.02 -0.97
C LEU A 107 -5.48 -1.50 -1.09
N MET A 108 -4.40 -0.95 -0.59
CA MET A 108 -3.94 0.40 -0.85
C MET A 108 -2.65 0.27 -1.68
N VAL A 109 -2.75 0.59 -2.97
CA VAL A 109 -1.64 0.42 -3.91
C VAL A 109 -0.98 1.76 -4.18
N GLY A 110 0.31 1.86 -3.89
CA GLY A 110 1.11 3.04 -4.22
C GLY A 110 1.38 3.10 -5.73
N TRP A 111 1.10 4.25 -6.34
CA TRP A 111 1.30 4.44 -7.78
C TRP A 111 2.57 5.25 -8.04
N ARG A 112 3.68 4.55 -8.20
CA ARG A 112 4.98 5.17 -8.50
C ARG A 112 4.93 5.91 -9.83
N GLY A 113 5.46 7.13 -9.83
CA GLY A 113 5.51 7.97 -11.06
C GLY A 113 4.27 8.83 -11.31
N TYR A 114 3.18 8.66 -10.54
CA TYR A 114 1.93 9.41 -10.72
C TYR A 114 2.13 10.93 -10.78
N GLY A 115 2.86 11.51 -9.82
CA GLY A 115 3.12 12.95 -9.81
C GLY A 115 3.95 13.44 -11.00
N GLY A 116 4.84 12.61 -11.53
CA GLY A 116 5.59 12.88 -12.76
C GLY A 116 4.69 12.89 -13.99
N ALA A 117 3.81 11.90 -14.10
CA ALA A 117 2.87 11.78 -15.20
C ALA A 117 1.85 12.93 -15.24
N GLN A 118 1.32 13.31 -14.07
CA GLN A 118 0.44 14.49 -13.97
C GLN A 118 1.13 15.79 -14.41
N ALA A 119 2.45 15.88 -14.22
CA ALA A 119 3.27 16.99 -14.69
C ALA A 119 3.68 16.86 -16.19
N GLY A 120 3.12 15.91 -16.95
CA GLY A 120 3.44 15.68 -18.36
C GLY A 120 4.81 15.06 -18.60
N ARG A 121 5.45 14.47 -17.59
CA ARG A 121 6.73 13.78 -17.72
C ARG A 121 6.50 12.28 -17.90
N MET A 122 7.21 11.70 -18.89
CA MET A 122 7.15 10.25 -19.09
C MET A 122 7.71 9.55 -17.83
N PRO A 123 6.96 8.64 -17.22
CA PRO A 123 7.48 7.86 -16.10
C PRO A 123 8.65 6.99 -16.57
N ILE A 124 9.71 6.96 -15.78
CA ILE A 124 10.89 6.11 -16.06
C ILE A 124 10.60 4.64 -15.73
N ASP A 125 9.65 4.41 -14.85
CA ASP A 125 9.32 3.07 -14.35
C ASP A 125 8.15 2.47 -15.16
N SER A 126 8.40 1.32 -15.79
CA SER A 126 7.37 0.58 -16.54
C SER A 126 6.18 0.17 -15.66
N ALA A 127 6.38 0.01 -14.35
CA ALA A 127 5.30 -0.30 -13.41
C ALA A 127 4.18 0.74 -13.43
N TYR A 128 4.50 2.00 -13.74
CA TYR A 128 3.49 3.05 -13.91
C TYR A 128 2.45 2.68 -14.99
N THR A 129 2.92 2.23 -16.15
CA THR A 129 2.07 1.91 -17.30
C THR A 129 1.09 0.76 -17.02
N TYR A 130 1.50 -0.20 -16.18
CA TYR A 130 0.66 -1.36 -15.85
C TYR A 130 -0.21 -1.16 -14.60
N THR A 131 -0.08 -0.03 -13.91
CA THR A 131 -0.89 0.29 -12.72
C THR A 131 -2.09 1.16 -13.05
N GLU A 132 -2.09 1.81 -14.20
CA GLU A 132 -3.22 2.63 -14.66
C GLU A 132 -4.45 1.73 -14.88
N PRO A 133 -5.62 2.06 -14.29
CA PRO A 133 -6.85 1.31 -14.49
C PRO A 133 -7.46 1.49 -15.88
#